data_1c0d51a1ca6dd3496d6029f73f144259
#
_entry.id   1c0d51a1ca6dd3496d6029f73f144259
#
_cell.length_a   1.000
_cell.length_b   1.000
_cell.length_c   1.000
_cell.angle_alpha   90.00
_cell.angle_beta   90.00
_cell.angle_gamma   90.00
#
_symmetry.space_group_name_H-M   'P 1'
#
loop_
_entity.id
_entity.type
_entity.pdbx_description
1 polymer ?
#
loop_
_entity_poly.entity_id
_entity_poly.type
_entity_poly.pdbx_seq_one_letter_code
_entity_poly.pdbx_strand_id
1 'polypeptide(L)'
;MLITLGNKKIKILFYILVFIFLSTISFFERTNIFGEKFFFQLKEIEISGYKKVDHVAMQRKLNSLIGQNLLLTKRRDIEDIINENKLISEYTVVKQYPNKISVKLKEVVLVAKFIKDKKRYFLADNNNLIPYADHLTDQNLPNVYGKDAEYYFNDFQKLLKLNNFNLNIISSYYFFQINRWDIVTNNQKIIKFPSKGLTEAIRVVNKLLNNKNFSNYSVIDLRINNKIITQ
;
A
#
# COMPACT_ATOMS: atom_id res chain seq x y z
N MET A 1 9.50 68.61 -24.22
CA MET A 1 8.15 67.98 -24.24
C MET A 1 7.92 67.03 -25.41
N LEU A 2 8.95 66.48 -26.02
CA LEU A 2 8.87 65.59 -27.21
C LEU A 2 9.18 64.13 -26.94
N ILE A 3 9.66 63.82 -25.76
CA ILE A 3 10.12 62.43 -25.43
C ILE A 3 8.96 61.52 -24.95
N THR A 4 7.84 62.10 -24.51
CA THR A 4 6.71 61.32 -23.96
C THR A 4 5.73 60.73 -24.99
N LEU A 5 5.64 61.37 -26.19
CA LEU A 5 4.77 60.85 -27.26
C LEU A 5 5.31 59.63 -27.96
N GLY A 6 6.64 59.50 -28.09
CA GLY A 6 7.28 58.34 -28.66
C GLY A 6 7.03 57.06 -27.80
N ASN A 7 7.11 57.21 -26.50
CA ASN A 7 6.89 56.07 -25.57
C ASN A 7 5.45 55.54 -25.57
N LYS A 8 4.45 56.42 -25.76
CA LYS A 8 3.04 55.92 -25.86
C LYS A 8 2.78 55.18 -27.14
N LYS A 9 3.27 55.66 -28.28
CA LYS A 9 3.12 54.95 -29.57
C LYS A 9 3.84 53.62 -29.57
N ILE A 10 5.04 53.53 -29.00
CA ILE A 10 5.81 52.29 -28.87
C ILE A 10 5.07 51.29 -27.97
N LYS A 11 4.50 51.72 -26.85
CA LYS A 11 3.70 50.87 -25.96
C LYS A 11 2.45 50.37 -26.67
N ILE A 12 1.74 51.21 -27.38
CA ILE A 12 0.56 50.81 -28.16
C ILE A 12 0.94 49.78 -29.22
N LEU A 13 2.02 50.03 -29.95
CA LEU A 13 2.53 49.07 -30.96
C LEU A 13 2.88 47.74 -30.31
N PHE A 14 3.53 47.75 -29.15
CA PHE A 14 3.86 46.56 -28.40
C PHE A 14 2.61 45.77 -27.99
N TYR A 15 1.57 46.41 -27.46
CA TYR A 15 0.31 45.74 -27.10
C TYR A 15 -0.42 45.18 -28.31
N ILE A 16 -0.40 45.86 -29.43
CA ILE A 16 -0.97 45.36 -30.69
C ILE A 16 -0.21 44.11 -31.16
N LEU A 17 1.12 44.13 -31.05
CA LEU A 17 1.96 43.00 -31.44
C LEU A 17 1.74 41.76 -30.53
N VAL A 18 1.61 42.00 -29.22
CA VAL A 18 1.24 40.95 -28.26
C VAL A 18 -0.16 40.44 -28.51
N PHE A 19 -1.12 41.30 -28.81
CA PHE A 19 -2.49 40.91 -29.15
C PHE A 19 -2.56 40.04 -30.42
N ILE A 20 -1.84 40.45 -31.48
CA ILE A 20 -1.72 39.67 -32.71
C ILE A 20 -1.06 38.31 -32.42
N PHE A 21 0.01 38.30 -31.63
CA PHE A 21 0.69 37.05 -31.24
C PHE A 21 -0.26 36.11 -30.48
N LEU A 22 -1.01 36.61 -29.51
CA LEU A 22 -1.98 35.80 -28.75
C LEU A 22 -3.15 35.33 -29.64
N SER A 23 -3.64 36.18 -30.55
CA SER A 23 -4.72 35.81 -31.48
C SER A 23 -4.27 34.77 -32.52
N THR A 24 -3.01 34.82 -32.97
CA THR A 24 -2.46 33.83 -33.86
C THR A 24 -2.32 32.48 -33.16
N ILE A 25 -1.91 32.44 -31.89
CA ILE A 25 -1.87 31.21 -31.08
C ILE A 25 -3.28 30.62 -30.98
N SER A 26 -4.30 31.39 -30.65
CA SER A 26 -5.69 30.94 -30.54
C SER A 26 -6.26 30.45 -31.89
N PHE A 27 -5.84 31.06 -32.99
CA PHE A 27 -6.23 30.64 -34.34
C PHE A 27 -5.55 29.31 -34.73
N PHE A 28 -4.28 29.11 -34.36
CA PHE A 28 -3.54 27.88 -34.57
C PHE A 28 -4.14 26.70 -33.80
N GLU A 29 -4.63 26.90 -32.58
CA GLU A 29 -5.35 25.88 -31.83
C GLU A 29 -6.65 25.41 -32.53
N ARG A 30 -7.36 26.34 -33.21
CA ARG A 30 -8.60 26.01 -33.95
C ARG A 30 -8.36 25.22 -35.25
N THR A 31 -7.20 25.40 -35.87
CA THR A 31 -6.94 24.79 -37.20
C THR A 31 -6.34 23.37 -37.13
N ASN A 32 -6.15 22.80 -35.93
CA ASN A 32 -5.54 21.48 -35.73
C ASN A 32 -4.17 21.27 -36.41
N ILE A 33 -3.51 22.33 -36.86
CA ILE A 33 -2.22 22.27 -37.56
C ILE A 33 -1.10 21.95 -36.56
N PHE A 34 -1.23 22.39 -35.31
CA PHE A 34 -0.47 21.89 -34.16
C PHE A 34 -1.37 20.99 -33.30
N GLY A 35 -2.15 20.12 -33.95
CA GLY A 35 -3.08 19.24 -33.29
C GLY A 35 -2.43 18.61 -32.06
N GLU A 36 -3.21 18.45 -31.01
CA GLU A 36 -2.87 17.86 -29.70
C GLU A 36 -1.97 16.61 -29.77
N LYS A 37 -1.84 16.02 -30.96
CA LYS A 37 -1.01 14.84 -31.23
C LYS A 37 0.48 15.11 -31.35
N PHE A 38 0.93 16.31 -31.67
CA PHE A 38 2.37 16.58 -31.90
C PHE A 38 3.15 17.01 -30.65
N PHE A 39 2.51 17.75 -29.76
CA PHE A 39 3.13 18.21 -28.53
C PHE A 39 2.54 17.45 -27.34
N PHE A 40 3.41 16.94 -26.46
CA PHE A 40 3.02 16.23 -25.24
C PHE A 40 2.26 14.91 -25.46
N GLN A 41 2.43 14.25 -26.60
CA GLN A 41 1.89 12.91 -26.79
C GLN A 41 2.58 11.93 -25.85
N LEU A 42 1.83 11.24 -25.00
CA LEU A 42 2.34 10.18 -24.13
C LEU A 42 2.89 9.02 -24.98
N LYS A 43 4.19 8.77 -24.87
CA LYS A 43 4.90 7.72 -25.62
C LYS A 43 5.32 6.56 -24.74
N GLU A 44 5.55 6.83 -23.46
CA GLU A 44 6.12 5.85 -22.53
C GLU A 44 5.48 5.97 -21.16
N ILE A 45 5.18 4.79 -20.57
CA ILE A 45 4.80 4.67 -19.17
C ILE A 45 5.78 3.68 -18.53
N GLU A 46 6.58 4.16 -17.59
CA GLU A 46 7.54 3.36 -16.85
C GLU A 46 6.96 2.98 -15.48
N ILE A 47 6.99 1.69 -15.16
CA ILE A 47 6.58 1.19 -13.84
C ILE A 47 7.84 0.68 -13.11
N SER A 48 7.96 1.02 -11.85
CA SER A 48 9.07 0.61 -10.98
C SER A 48 8.59 0.26 -9.57
N GLY A 49 9.45 -0.42 -8.78
CA GLY A 49 9.18 -0.76 -7.37
C GLY A 49 8.29 -1.99 -7.16
N TYR A 50 8.04 -2.77 -8.19
CA TYR A 50 7.31 -4.04 -8.11
C TYR A 50 8.24 -5.24 -7.93
N LYS A 51 7.74 -6.29 -7.27
CA LYS A 51 8.39 -7.61 -7.12
C LYS A 51 7.39 -8.74 -7.31
N LYS A 52 6.19 -8.62 -6.76
CA LYS A 52 5.12 -9.62 -6.73
C LYS A 52 3.93 -9.26 -7.63
N VAL A 53 3.78 -7.97 -7.92
CA VAL A 53 2.74 -7.47 -8.82
C VAL A 53 2.99 -7.99 -10.24
N ASP A 54 1.96 -8.52 -10.87
CA ASP A 54 2.00 -8.80 -12.32
C ASP A 54 2.07 -7.47 -13.09
N HIS A 55 3.32 -7.01 -13.26
CA HIS A 55 3.61 -5.76 -13.96
C HIS A 55 3.25 -5.83 -15.44
N VAL A 56 3.27 -7.02 -16.06
CA VAL A 56 2.93 -7.18 -17.48
C VAL A 56 1.45 -6.90 -17.71
N ALA A 57 0.58 -7.45 -16.86
CA ALA A 57 -0.85 -7.18 -16.95
C ALA A 57 -1.16 -5.69 -16.67
N MET A 58 -0.48 -5.09 -15.68
CA MET A 58 -0.63 -3.66 -15.37
C MET A 58 -0.12 -2.78 -16.50
N GLN A 59 1.06 -3.06 -17.06
CA GLN A 59 1.63 -2.33 -18.19
C GLN A 59 0.69 -2.35 -19.38
N ARG A 60 0.07 -3.52 -19.67
CA ARG A 60 -0.89 -3.65 -20.77
C ARG A 60 -2.09 -2.72 -20.59
N LYS A 61 -2.63 -2.63 -19.36
CA LYS A 61 -3.74 -1.71 -19.05
C LYS A 61 -3.30 -0.25 -19.19
N LEU A 62 -2.14 0.13 -18.65
CA LEU A 62 -1.62 1.49 -18.75
C LEU A 62 -1.26 1.88 -20.18
N ASN A 63 -0.84 0.93 -21.01
CA ASN A 63 -0.53 1.20 -22.41
C ASN A 63 -1.75 1.68 -23.23
N SER A 64 -2.98 1.47 -22.75
CA SER A 64 -4.18 2.04 -23.37
C SER A 64 -4.20 3.58 -23.32
N LEU A 65 -3.40 4.18 -22.46
CA LEU A 65 -3.25 5.65 -22.36
C LEU A 65 -2.18 6.20 -23.32
N ILE A 66 -1.35 5.35 -23.91
CA ILE A 66 -0.32 5.76 -24.87
C ILE A 66 -0.99 6.38 -26.09
N GLY A 67 -0.43 7.47 -26.59
CA GLY A 67 -0.98 8.23 -27.71
C GLY A 67 -1.90 9.38 -27.28
N GLN A 68 -2.36 9.41 -26.02
CA GLN A 68 -3.13 10.53 -25.49
C GLN A 68 -2.23 11.74 -25.23
N ASN A 69 -2.84 12.91 -25.12
CA ASN A 69 -2.12 14.12 -24.72
C ASN A 69 -1.78 14.06 -23.23
N LEU A 70 -0.49 14.09 -22.88
CA LEU A 70 0.01 14.01 -21.51
C LEU A 70 -0.53 15.11 -20.59
N LEU A 71 -0.79 16.31 -21.12
CA LEU A 71 -1.37 17.41 -20.34
C LEU A 71 -2.81 17.08 -19.92
N LEU A 72 -3.57 16.47 -20.84
CA LEU A 72 -4.99 16.15 -20.65
C LEU A 72 -5.20 14.81 -19.94
N THR A 73 -4.22 13.90 -19.94
CA THR A 73 -4.30 12.63 -19.22
C THR A 73 -4.55 12.89 -17.74
N LYS A 74 -5.68 12.41 -17.24
CA LYS A 74 -6.05 12.60 -15.85
C LYS A 74 -5.25 11.62 -14.99
N ARG A 75 -4.79 12.10 -13.84
CA ARG A 75 -4.13 11.25 -12.84
C ARG A 75 -5.04 10.11 -12.41
N ARG A 76 -6.34 10.36 -12.30
CA ARG A 76 -7.34 9.38 -11.89
C ARG A 76 -7.38 8.15 -12.81
N ASP A 77 -7.22 8.33 -14.12
CA ASP A 77 -7.27 7.22 -15.08
C ASP A 77 -6.13 6.21 -14.83
N ILE A 78 -4.99 6.69 -14.31
CA ILE A 78 -3.85 5.86 -13.91
C ILE A 78 -4.10 5.22 -12.54
N GLU A 79 -4.61 6.01 -11.60
CA GLU A 79 -4.89 5.58 -10.23
C GLU A 79 -5.94 4.46 -10.20
N ASP A 80 -6.98 4.54 -11.01
CA ASP A 80 -8.02 3.52 -11.10
C ASP A 80 -7.42 2.17 -11.52
N ILE A 81 -6.51 2.16 -12.50
CA ILE A 81 -5.81 0.95 -12.94
C ILE A 81 -4.92 0.37 -11.82
N ILE A 82 -4.21 1.23 -11.08
CA ILE A 82 -3.31 0.82 -10.01
C ILE A 82 -4.11 0.26 -8.82
N ASN A 83 -5.20 0.91 -8.44
CA ASN A 83 -6.03 0.57 -7.29
C ASN A 83 -6.80 -0.77 -7.46
N GLU A 84 -6.93 -1.27 -8.67
CA GLU A 84 -7.47 -2.62 -8.90
C GLU A 84 -6.56 -3.71 -8.29
N ASN A 85 -5.27 -3.42 -8.12
CA ASN A 85 -4.31 -4.41 -7.61
C ASN A 85 -4.10 -4.27 -6.09
N LYS A 86 -4.67 -5.19 -5.33
CA LYS A 86 -4.59 -5.20 -3.86
C LYS A 86 -3.18 -5.43 -3.30
N LEU A 87 -2.22 -5.85 -4.13
CA LEU A 87 -0.81 -5.98 -3.72
C LEU A 87 -0.10 -4.63 -3.60
N ILE A 88 -0.72 -3.52 -4.01
CA ILE A 88 -0.11 -2.20 -3.93
C ILE A 88 -0.60 -1.49 -2.67
N SER A 89 0.34 -1.02 -1.84
CA SER A 89 0.05 -0.24 -0.64
C SER A 89 0.06 1.26 -0.90
N GLU A 90 1.04 1.71 -1.68
CA GLU A 90 1.25 3.12 -2.00
C GLU A 90 1.80 3.24 -3.43
N TYR A 91 1.56 4.36 -4.05
CA TYR A 91 2.13 4.66 -5.36
C TYR A 91 2.39 6.16 -5.54
N THR A 92 3.31 6.45 -6.45
CA THR A 92 3.61 7.83 -6.88
C THR A 92 3.54 7.87 -8.40
N VAL A 93 2.75 8.79 -8.93
CA VAL A 93 2.61 9.03 -10.37
C VAL A 93 3.19 10.40 -10.70
N VAL A 94 4.17 10.44 -11.59
CA VAL A 94 4.85 11.66 -12.01
C VAL A 94 4.79 11.78 -13.53
N LYS A 95 4.24 12.89 -14.03
CA LYS A 95 4.31 13.27 -15.44
C LYS A 95 5.69 13.85 -15.72
N GLN A 96 6.41 13.23 -16.63
CA GLN A 96 7.72 13.69 -17.12
C GLN A 96 7.55 14.23 -18.54
N TYR A 97 7.46 15.55 -18.64
CA TYR A 97 7.33 16.20 -19.94
C TYR A 97 8.59 16.01 -20.79
N PRO A 98 8.45 15.88 -22.15
CA PRO A 98 7.21 16.11 -22.90
C PRO A 98 6.30 14.88 -23.08
N ASN A 99 6.71 13.65 -22.78
CA ASN A 99 6.06 12.45 -23.36
C ASN A 99 6.05 11.20 -22.47
N LYS A 100 6.39 11.29 -21.17
CA LYS A 100 6.55 10.13 -20.29
C LYS A 100 5.75 10.26 -18.98
N ILE A 101 5.26 9.13 -18.48
CA ILE A 101 4.75 8.99 -17.11
C ILE A 101 5.61 7.97 -16.38
N SER A 102 6.04 8.32 -15.17
CA SER A 102 6.73 7.41 -14.25
C SER A 102 5.77 7.03 -13.11
N VAL A 103 5.60 5.72 -12.91
CA VAL A 103 4.79 5.14 -11.84
C VAL A 103 5.72 4.36 -10.92
N LYS A 104 5.85 4.82 -9.69
CA LYS A 104 6.60 4.10 -8.66
C LYS A 104 5.62 3.43 -7.70
N LEU A 105 5.72 2.12 -7.56
CA LEU A 105 4.86 1.30 -6.71
C LEU A 105 5.58 0.93 -5.42
N LYS A 106 4.81 0.77 -4.35
CA LYS A 106 5.22 0.12 -3.12
C LYS A 106 4.22 -0.99 -2.84
N GLU A 107 4.72 -2.22 -2.76
CA GLU A 107 3.89 -3.39 -2.50
C GLU A 107 3.60 -3.55 -1.02
N VAL A 108 2.47 -4.21 -0.72
CA VAL A 108 2.13 -4.62 0.64
C VAL A 108 3.11 -5.67 1.16
N VAL A 109 3.29 -5.73 2.47
CA VAL A 109 3.99 -6.82 3.14
C VAL A 109 2.98 -7.88 3.55
N LEU A 110 3.15 -9.11 3.05
CA LEU A 110 2.34 -10.24 3.49
C LEU A 110 2.80 -10.67 4.88
N VAL A 111 1.88 -10.72 5.84
CA VAL A 111 2.20 -10.92 7.26
C VAL A 111 1.64 -12.22 7.84
N ALA A 112 0.62 -12.81 7.20
CA ALA A 112 0.05 -14.08 7.64
C ALA A 112 -0.72 -14.78 6.51
N LYS A 113 -1.05 -16.07 6.73
CA LYS A 113 -2.02 -16.83 5.95
C LYS A 113 -3.36 -16.79 6.69
N PHE A 114 -4.45 -16.55 5.99
CA PHE A 114 -5.78 -16.42 6.56
C PHE A 114 -6.80 -17.29 5.81
N ILE A 115 -7.70 -17.91 6.54
CA ILE A 115 -8.78 -18.72 5.95
C ILE A 115 -10.10 -18.03 6.24
N LYS A 116 -10.82 -17.64 5.16
CA LYS A 116 -12.16 -17.07 5.23
C LYS A 116 -13.07 -17.80 4.26
N ASP A 117 -14.23 -18.22 4.73
CA ASP A 117 -15.24 -18.90 3.89
C ASP A 117 -14.67 -20.08 3.08
N LYS A 118 -13.83 -20.91 3.73
CA LYS A 118 -13.12 -22.05 3.13
C LYS A 118 -12.12 -21.69 2.02
N LYS A 119 -11.86 -20.41 1.79
CA LYS A 119 -10.85 -19.91 0.84
C LYS A 119 -9.61 -19.46 1.59
N ARG A 120 -8.45 -19.66 0.96
CA ARG A 120 -7.17 -19.20 1.51
C ARG A 120 -6.82 -17.85 0.98
N TYR A 121 -6.28 -17.01 1.84
CA TYR A 121 -5.81 -15.66 1.55
C TYR A 121 -4.46 -15.45 2.23
N PHE A 122 -3.71 -14.48 1.75
CA PHE A 122 -2.70 -13.79 2.55
C PHE A 122 -3.32 -12.56 3.20
N LEU A 123 -2.95 -12.31 4.43
CA LEU A 123 -3.24 -11.05 5.12
C LEU A 123 -2.04 -10.12 4.96
N ALA A 124 -2.28 -8.90 4.52
CA ALA A 124 -1.26 -7.88 4.33
C ALA A 124 -1.18 -6.93 5.54
N ASP A 125 -0.08 -6.19 5.62
CA ASP A 125 0.20 -5.20 6.68
C ASP A 125 -0.79 -4.02 6.71
N ASN A 126 -1.57 -3.84 5.64
CA ASN A 126 -2.65 -2.85 5.54
C ASN A 126 -4.05 -3.46 5.72
N ASN A 127 -4.17 -4.66 6.29
CA ASN A 127 -5.40 -5.45 6.47
C ASN A 127 -6.07 -5.94 5.18
N ASN A 128 -5.49 -5.74 4.02
CA ASN A 128 -6.04 -6.29 2.79
C ASN A 128 -5.90 -7.82 2.75
N LEU A 129 -6.97 -8.46 2.28
CA LEU A 129 -6.94 -9.89 1.95
C LEU A 129 -6.55 -10.05 0.49
N ILE A 130 -5.42 -10.71 0.27
CA ILE A 130 -4.86 -11.03 -1.03
C ILE A 130 -5.19 -12.50 -1.32
N PRO A 131 -5.82 -12.84 -2.45
CA PRO A 131 -6.02 -14.25 -2.81
C PRO A 131 -4.73 -15.05 -2.73
N TYR A 132 -4.79 -16.24 -2.17
CA TYR A 132 -3.61 -17.09 -2.00
C TYR A 132 -3.08 -17.54 -3.36
N ALA A 133 -1.78 -17.38 -3.56
CA ALA A 133 -1.05 -17.93 -4.69
C ALA A 133 0.38 -18.24 -4.25
N ASP A 134 0.88 -19.43 -4.62
CA ASP A 134 2.16 -19.94 -4.11
C ASP A 134 3.36 -19.06 -4.45
N HIS A 135 3.33 -18.40 -5.61
CA HIS A 135 4.41 -17.52 -6.07
C HIS A 135 4.53 -16.20 -5.32
N LEU A 136 3.56 -15.84 -4.46
CA LEU A 136 3.56 -14.54 -3.79
C LEU A 136 4.53 -14.45 -2.62
N THR A 137 4.92 -15.55 -2.02
CA THR A 137 5.88 -15.56 -0.93
C THR A 137 6.54 -16.93 -0.74
N ASP A 138 7.85 -16.91 -0.50
CA ASP A 138 8.64 -18.07 -0.07
C ASP A 138 8.74 -18.14 1.46
N GLN A 139 8.21 -17.15 2.17
CA GLN A 139 8.29 -17.08 3.63
C GLN A 139 7.27 -18.03 4.27
N ASN A 140 7.69 -18.70 5.34
CA ASN A 140 6.78 -19.44 6.19
C ASN A 140 5.98 -18.50 7.09
N LEU A 141 4.88 -17.97 6.58
CA LEU A 141 4.02 -17.06 7.31
C LEU A 141 3.13 -17.84 8.29
N PRO A 142 2.85 -17.28 9.49
CA PRO A 142 1.94 -17.86 10.47
C PRO A 142 0.51 -17.93 9.93
N ASN A 143 -0.28 -18.84 10.47
CA ASN A 143 -1.70 -18.92 10.17
C ASN A 143 -2.50 -18.05 11.13
N VAL A 144 -3.56 -17.41 10.63
CA VAL A 144 -4.52 -16.65 11.42
C VAL A 144 -5.90 -17.25 11.27
N TYR A 145 -6.56 -17.49 12.39
CA TYR A 145 -7.88 -18.09 12.48
C TYR A 145 -8.81 -17.20 13.31
N GLY A 146 -10.09 -17.28 13.01
CA GLY A 146 -11.15 -16.59 13.74
C GLY A 146 -11.95 -15.64 12.85
N LYS A 147 -13.24 -15.54 13.14
CA LYS A 147 -14.11 -14.64 12.42
C LYS A 147 -13.72 -13.20 12.74
N ASP A 148 -13.59 -12.36 11.71
CA ASP A 148 -13.20 -10.95 11.78
C ASP A 148 -11.74 -10.70 12.24
N ALA A 149 -10.91 -11.74 12.34
CA ALA A 149 -9.52 -11.64 12.77
C ALA A 149 -8.69 -10.69 11.89
N GLU A 150 -9.01 -10.58 10.60
CA GLU A 150 -8.32 -9.72 9.65
C GLU A 150 -8.33 -8.24 10.05
N TYR A 151 -9.36 -7.79 10.77
CA TYR A 151 -9.46 -6.39 11.20
C TYR A 151 -8.62 -6.05 12.43
N TYR A 152 -8.29 -7.06 13.26
CA TYR A 152 -7.63 -6.87 14.55
C TYR A 152 -6.20 -7.41 14.59
N PHE A 153 -5.80 -8.19 13.59
CA PHE A 153 -4.53 -8.91 13.59
C PHE A 153 -3.31 -7.96 13.60
N ASN A 154 -3.32 -6.95 12.74
CA ASN A 154 -2.16 -6.04 12.63
C ASN A 154 -1.96 -5.22 13.92
N ASP A 155 -3.04 -4.83 14.59
CA ASP A 155 -2.95 -4.13 15.88
C ASP A 155 -2.40 -5.06 16.97
N PHE A 156 -2.86 -6.32 17.00
CA PHE A 156 -2.32 -7.31 17.93
C PHE A 156 -0.84 -7.60 17.66
N GLN A 157 -0.47 -7.80 16.40
CA GLN A 157 0.93 -8.01 16.02
C GLN A 157 1.82 -6.80 16.37
N LYS A 158 1.32 -5.58 16.15
CA LYS A 158 2.00 -4.36 16.53
C LYS A 158 2.19 -4.28 18.04
N LEU A 159 1.19 -4.66 18.83
CA LEU A 159 1.28 -4.68 20.30
C LEU A 159 2.32 -5.70 20.79
N LEU A 160 2.37 -6.89 20.18
CA LEU A 160 3.42 -7.88 20.46
C LEU A 160 4.82 -7.31 20.19
N LYS A 161 5.02 -6.67 19.03
CA LYS A 161 6.30 -6.03 18.65
C LYS A 161 6.70 -4.93 19.61
N LEU A 162 5.78 -4.05 20.00
CA LEU A 162 6.03 -2.95 20.94
C LEU A 162 6.46 -3.44 22.34
N ASN A 163 6.06 -4.66 22.69
CA ASN A 163 6.46 -5.29 23.94
C ASN A 163 7.62 -6.30 23.77
N ASN A 164 8.37 -6.19 22.67
CA ASN A 164 9.54 -7.02 22.37
C ASN A 164 9.24 -8.53 22.33
N PHE A 165 8.03 -8.92 21.94
CA PHE A 165 7.69 -10.33 21.77
C PHE A 165 8.31 -10.84 20.47
N ASN A 166 8.97 -12.00 20.54
CA ASN A 166 9.58 -12.62 19.36
C ASN A 166 8.49 -13.25 18.46
N LEU A 167 8.11 -12.56 17.39
CA LEU A 167 7.08 -13.06 16.46
C LEU A 167 7.50 -14.30 15.68
N ASN A 168 8.79 -14.54 15.50
CA ASN A 168 9.31 -15.66 14.71
C ASN A 168 9.03 -17.02 15.34
N ILE A 169 8.69 -17.05 16.62
CA ILE A 169 8.32 -18.31 17.30
C ILE A 169 6.86 -18.68 17.12
N ILE A 170 6.02 -17.83 16.51
CA ILE A 170 4.58 -18.03 16.40
C ILE A 170 4.25 -18.74 15.09
N SER A 171 3.59 -19.89 15.18
CA SER A 171 3.07 -20.65 14.04
C SER A 171 1.63 -20.30 13.71
N SER A 172 0.82 -19.96 14.73
CA SER A 172 -0.60 -19.67 14.51
C SER A 172 -1.18 -18.70 15.54
N TYR A 173 -2.16 -17.95 15.10
CA TYR A 173 -2.95 -17.00 15.88
C TYR A 173 -4.43 -17.39 15.83
N TYR A 174 -5.11 -17.31 16.96
CA TYR A 174 -6.53 -17.59 17.08
C TYR A 174 -7.24 -16.40 17.69
N PHE A 175 -8.14 -15.79 16.94
CA PHE A 175 -8.96 -14.67 17.40
C PHE A 175 -10.33 -15.16 17.85
N PHE A 176 -10.80 -14.61 18.95
CA PHE A 176 -12.15 -14.81 19.49
C PHE A 176 -12.90 -13.48 19.53
N GLN A 177 -14.15 -13.45 19.13
CA GLN A 177 -14.96 -12.22 19.03
C GLN A 177 -15.17 -11.45 20.35
N ILE A 178 -14.75 -12.01 21.49
CA ILE A 178 -14.66 -11.32 22.78
C ILE A 178 -13.38 -10.46 22.89
N ASN A 179 -12.78 -10.11 21.76
CA ASN A 179 -11.52 -9.38 21.64
C ASN A 179 -10.33 -10.06 22.35
N ARG A 180 -10.22 -11.38 22.18
CA ARG A 180 -9.19 -12.19 22.78
C ARG A 180 -8.36 -12.90 21.71
N TRP A 181 -7.07 -13.00 21.98
CA TRP A 181 -6.13 -13.75 21.16
C TRP A 181 -5.51 -14.91 21.93
N ASP A 182 -5.38 -16.05 21.26
CA ASP A 182 -4.52 -17.13 21.68
C ASP A 182 -3.47 -17.34 20.57
N ILE A 183 -2.25 -17.73 20.93
CA ILE A 183 -1.19 -18.06 19.96
C ILE A 183 -0.65 -19.45 20.19
N VAL A 184 -0.20 -20.06 19.10
CA VAL A 184 0.54 -21.33 19.14
C VAL A 184 1.93 -21.07 18.59
N THR A 185 2.93 -21.56 19.30
CA THR A 185 4.33 -21.41 18.91
C THR A 185 4.78 -22.55 17.99
N ASN A 186 5.95 -22.41 17.35
CA ASN A 186 6.52 -23.44 16.47
C ASN A 186 6.75 -24.79 17.17
N ASN A 187 7.01 -24.74 18.49
CA ASN A 187 7.15 -25.93 19.34
C ASN A 187 5.84 -26.33 20.05
N GLN A 188 4.70 -25.98 19.46
CA GLN A 188 3.34 -26.35 19.86
C GLN A 188 2.91 -25.84 21.26
N LYS A 189 3.61 -24.88 21.83
CA LYS A 189 3.17 -24.25 23.09
C LYS A 189 2.00 -23.31 22.82
N ILE A 190 0.92 -23.44 23.60
CA ILE A 190 -0.28 -22.65 23.51
C ILE A 190 -0.21 -21.53 24.56
N ILE A 191 -0.40 -20.29 24.14
CA ILE A 191 -0.44 -19.11 25.01
C ILE A 191 -1.81 -18.46 24.86
N LYS A 192 -2.57 -18.39 25.96
CA LYS A 192 -3.91 -17.83 25.98
C LYS A 192 -3.88 -16.48 26.67
N PHE A 193 -4.15 -15.42 25.92
CA PHE A 193 -4.15 -14.04 26.44
C PHE A 193 -5.52 -13.65 26.99
N PRO A 194 -5.57 -12.72 27.96
CA PRO A 194 -6.81 -12.12 28.42
C PRO A 194 -7.38 -11.13 27.38
N SER A 195 -8.68 -10.85 27.46
CA SER A 195 -9.32 -9.79 26.65
C SER A 195 -9.03 -8.36 27.15
N LYS A 196 -8.58 -8.22 28.41
CA LYS A 196 -8.19 -6.95 29.02
C LYS A 196 -6.81 -7.08 29.64
N GLY A 197 -6.03 -5.99 29.70
CA GLY A 197 -4.69 -6.03 30.29
C GLY A 197 -3.66 -6.78 29.42
N LEU A 198 -3.85 -6.77 28.11
CA LEU A 198 -3.06 -7.55 27.15
C LEU A 198 -1.56 -7.17 27.18
N THR A 199 -1.23 -5.89 27.34
CA THR A 199 0.17 -5.42 27.42
C THR A 199 0.92 -6.07 28.59
N GLU A 200 0.31 -6.12 29.76
CA GLU A 200 0.92 -6.74 30.92
C GLU A 200 1.04 -8.26 30.74
N ALA A 201 0.01 -8.90 30.20
CA ALA A 201 0.05 -10.32 29.90
C ALA A 201 1.19 -10.67 28.92
N ILE A 202 1.45 -9.85 27.90
CA ILE A 202 2.57 -10.04 26.97
C ILE A 202 3.92 -9.94 27.71
N ARG A 203 4.08 -8.98 28.61
CA ARG A 203 5.30 -8.84 29.42
C ARG A 203 5.52 -10.05 30.32
N VAL A 204 4.46 -10.56 30.93
CA VAL A 204 4.52 -11.77 31.75
C VAL A 204 4.95 -12.96 30.89
N VAL A 205 4.34 -13.17 29.73
CA VAL A 205 4.71 -14.26 28.81
C VAL A 205 6.18 -14.17 28.41
N ASN A 206 6.68 -12.99 28.06
CA ASN A 206 8.10 -12.82 27.70
C ASN A 206 9.04 -13.27 28.84
N LYS A 207 8.70 -12.98 30.10
CA LYS A 207 9.47 -13.45 31.25
C LYS A 207 9.39 -14.97 31.40
N LEU A 208 8.19 -15.56 31.20
CA LEU A 208 7.99 -17.00 31.31
C LEU A 208 8.71 -17.77 30.22
N LEU A 209 8.66 -17.32 28.98
CA LEU A 209 9.34 -17.97 27.85
C LEU A 209 10.86 -17.99 27.99
N ASN A 210 11.43 -16.99 28.69
CA ASN A 210 12.87 -16.91 28.98
C ASN A 210 13.27 -17.68 30.24
N ASN A 211 12.32 -18.22 31.01
CA ASN A 211 12.59 -18.96 32.22
C ASN A 211 12.57 -20.49 31.95
N LYS A 212 13.69 -21.14 32.20
CA LYS A 212 13.86 -22.59 32.00
C LYS A 212 12.82 -23.43 32.74
N ASN A 213 12.34 -23.00 33.89
CA ASN A 213 11.32 -23.70 34.66
C ASN A 213 9.98 -23.82 33.96
N PHE A 214 9.73 -22.96 32.95
CA PHE A 214 8.51 -22.96 32.16
C PHE A 214 8.67 -23.62 30.78
N SER A 215 9.84 -24.18 30.50
CA SER A 215 10.10 -24.85 29.21
C SER A 215 9.19 -26.08 28.97
N ASN A 216 8.87 -26.82 30.02
CA ASN A 216 8.16 -28.09 29.95
C ASN A 216 6.62 -27.96 29.87
N TYR A 217 6.08 -26.78 30.11
CA TYR A 217 4.63 -26.57 30.01
C TYR A 217 4.18 -26.41 28.55
N SER A 218 3.14 -27.11 28.17
CA SER A 218 2.52 -27.03 26.84
C SER A 218 1.52 -25.86 26.73
N VAL A 219 0.92 -25.45 27.84
CA VAL A 219 -0.08 -24.39 27.89
C VAL A 219 0.32 -23.34 28.92
N ILE A 220 0.23 -22.06 28.55
CA ILE A 220 0.33 -20.90 29.44
C ILE A 220 -0.97 -20.12 29.31
N ASP A 221 -1.81 -20.15 30.33
CA ASP A 221 -3.10 -19.48 30.33
C ASP A 221 -3.11 -18.29 31.29
N LEU A 222 -3.30 -17.09 30.73
CA LEU A 222 -3.28 -15.80 31.42
C LEU A 222 -4.67 -15.13 31.44
N ARG A 223 -5.71 -15.87 31.12
CA ARG A 223 -7.07 -15.31 31.00
C ARG A 223 -7.67 -14.85 32.34
N ILE A 224 -7.19 -15.39 33.45
CA ILE A 224 -7.62 -14.98 34.78
C ILE A 224 -6.63 -13.97 35.33
N ASN A 225 -7.13 -12.80 35.76
CA ASN A 225 -6.29 -11.75 36.32
C ASN A 225 -5.46 -12.27 37.50
N ASN A 226 -4.18 -11.90 37.52
CA ASN A 226 -3.19 -12.26 38.57
C ASN A 226 -2.99 -13.77 38.77
N LYS A 227 -3.40 -14.61 37.80
CA LYS A 227 -3.15 -16.07 37.86
C LYS A 227 -2.52 -16.54 36.57
N ILE A 228 -1.54 -17.42 36.67
CA ILE A 228 -0.91 -18.13 35.59
C ILE A 228 -1.27 -19.58 35.77
N ILE A 229 -1.96 -20.16 34.80
CA ILE A 229 -2.29 -21.58 34.79
C ILE A 229 -1.40 -22.24 33.74
N THR A 230 -0.66 -23.27 34.12
CA THR A 230 0.24 -24.02 33.24
C THR A 230 -0.17 -25.50 33.22
N GLN A 231 -0.04 -26.11 32.06
CA GLN A 231 -0.28 -27.54 31.82
C GLN A 231 0.85 -28.15 31.00
#